data_edc5201d35f4de897de0a5ea48efc5d1
#
_entry.id   edc5201d35f4de897de0a5ea48efc5d1
#
_cell.length_a   1.000
_cell.length_b   1.000
_cell.length_c   1.000
_cell.angle_alpha   90.00
_cell.angle_beta   90.00
_cell.angle_gamma   90.00
#
_symmetry.space_group_name_H-M   'P 1'
#
loop_
_entity.id
_entity.type
_entity.pdbx_description
1 polymer ?
#
loop_
_entity_poly.entity_id
_entity_poly.type
_entity_poly.pdbx_seq_one_letter_code
_entity_poly.pdbx_strand_id
1 'polypeptide(L)'
;KDAETALQGITHTVGNVADVHATHTFSGDEIYAIADGKLPKDSRDGSIPRWTSWSQKGVKQQVEIKLKKEQPIESVSVYWYDDKGGVQLPVSWEMEYHTNGQWHPFKLYVTDNYGIQPDQFNMVHPAEPIQADAIRLNIQPKKEATVGILEVTIE
;
A
#
# COMPACT_ATOMS: atom_id res chain seq x y z
N LYS A 1 -21.15 1.93 24.45
CA LYS A 1 -21.49 0.73 23.71
C LYS A 1 -21.72 1.00 22.22
N ASP A 2 -22.65 1.87 21.92
CA ASP A 2 -22.89 2.19 20.52
C ASP A 2 -21.67 2.85 19.91
N ALA A 3 -20.97 3.65 20.68
CA ALA A 3 -19.74 4.28 20.21
C ALA A 3 -18.68 3.23 19.89
N GLU A 4 -18.56 2.23 20.74
CA GLU A 4 -17.62 1.16 20.49
C GLU A 4 -18.00 0.38 19.25
N THR A 5 -19.29 0.09 19.09
CA THR A 5 -19.77 -0.61 17.92
C THR A 5 -19.49 0.20 16.66
N ALA A 6 -19.72 1.51 16.73
CA ALA A 6 -19.44 2.39 15.59
C ALA A 6 -17.95 2.40 15.26
N LEU A 7 -17.09 2.48 16.28
CA LEU A 7 -15.65 2.46 16.06
C LEU A 7 -15.22 1.15 15.44
N GLN A 8 -15.78 0.03 15.90
CA GLN A 8 -15.49 -1.24 15.28
C GLN A 8 -15.93 -1.27 13.84
N GLY A 9 -17.06 -0.63 13.55
CA GLY A 9 -17.58 -0.58 12.19
C GLY A 9 -16.71 0.20 11.22
N ILE A 10 -15.83 1.07 11.72
CA ILE A 10 -14.94 1.83 10.86
C ILE A 10 -13.56 1.17 10.73
N THR A 11 -13.36 0.01 11.34
CA THR A 11 -12.13 -0.75 11.15
C THR A 11 -12.22 -1.43 9.80
N HIS A 12 -11.43 -0.96 8.86
CA HIS A 12 -11.54 -1.37 7.46
C HIS A 12 -10.46 -2.33 7.01
N THR A 13 -9.46 -2.58 7.85
CA THR A 13 -8.36 -3.46 7.50
C THR A 13 -8.66 -4.90 7.94
N VAL A 14 -8.06 -5.86 7.22
CA VAL A 14 -8.22 -7.27 7.53
C VAL A 14 -6.85 -7.92 7.70
N GLY A 15 -6.85 -9.16 8.17
CA GLY A 15 -5.63 -9.94 8.31
C GLY A 15 -4.70 -9.36 9.34
N ASN A 16 -3.44 -9.22 8.98
CA ASN A 16 -2.38 -8.81 9.89
C ASN A 16 -2.16 -7.30 9.96
N VAL A 17 -2.95 -6.52 9.23
CA VAL A 17 -2.79 -5.06 9.21
C VAL A 17 -3.63 -4.42 10.30
N ALA A 18 -2.99 -3.58 11.11
CA ALA A 18 -3.67 -2.85 12.19
C ALA A 18 -4.11 -1.46 11.76
N ASP A 19 -3.28 -0.78 10.95
CA ASP A 19 -3.55 0.61 10.59
C ASP A 19 -2.77 0.97 9.34
N VAL A 20 -3.23 1.96 8.60
CA VAL A 20 -2.56 2.47 7.42
C VAL A 20 -2.62 3.99 7.40
N HIS A 21 -1.58 4.62 6.87
CA HIS A 21 -1.49 6.07 6.81
C HIS A 21 -0.76 6.46 5.52
N ALA A 22 -1.22 7.52 4.87
CA ALA A 22 -0.59 8.02 3.66
C ALA A 22 -0.29 9.51 3.80
N THR A 23 0.69 9.99 3.04
CA THR A 23 1.03 11.41 2.99
C THR A 23 -0.20 12.23 2.63
N HIS A 24 -0.97 11.77 1.64
CA HIS A 24 -2.21 12.43 1.22
C HIS A 24 -3.20 11.38 0.75
N THR A 25 -4.46 11.57 1.13
CA THR A 25 -5.57 10.73 0.66
C THR A 25 -6.64 11.64 0.12
N PHE A 26 -7.08 11.41 -1.13
CA PHE A 26 -8.19 12.14 -1.71
C PHE A 26 -9.45 11.95 -0.87
N SER A 27 -10.21 13.02 -0.67
CA SER A 27 -11.36 12.99 0.25
C SER A 27 -12.44 12.00 -0.16
N GLY A 28 -12.49 11.62 -1.44
CA GLY A 28 -13.44 10.63 -1.93
C GLY A 28 -12.96 9.20 -1.81
N ASP A 29 -11.75 8.98 -1.32
CA ASP A 29 -11.15 7.66 -1.21
C ASP A 29 -10.95 7.30 0.27
N GLU A 30 -10.46 6.07 0.50
CA GLU A 30 -10.11 5.62 1.84
C GLU A 30 -8.75 4.93 1.81
N ILE A 31 -7.87 5.37 2.70
CA ILE A 31 -6.56 4.71 2.79
C ILE A 31 -6.69 3.25 3.24
N TYR A 32 -7.70 2.94 4.04
CA TYR A 32 -7.91 1.56 4.51
C TYR A 32 -8.27 0.61 3.38
N ALA A 33 -8.67 1.12 2.23
CA ALA A 33 -9.00 0.30 1.08
C ALA A 33 -7.83 -0.58 0.65
N ILE A 34 -6.59 -0.14 0.87
CA ILE A 34 -5.43 -0.92 0.43
C ILE A 34 -5.25 -2.21 1.24
N ALA A 35 -5.94 -2.35 2.36
CA ALA A 35 -5.81 -3.51 3.25
C ALA A 35 -7.18 -4.04 3.67
N ASP A 36 -8.19 -3.89 2.84
CA ASP A 36 -9.55 -4.33 3.17
C ASP A 36 -9.88 -5.74 2.68
N GLY A 37 -8.94 -6.39 2.01
CA GLY A 37 -9.11 -7.76 1.55
C GLY A 37 -9.93 -7.92 0.29
N LYS A 38 -10.36 -6.82 -0.32
CA LYS A 38 -11.16 -6.88 -1.54
C LYS A 38 -10.23 -6.96 -2.74
N LEU A 39 -10.43 -8.00 -3.55
CA LEU A 39 -9.51 -8.26 -4.67
C LEU A 39 -9.99 -7.54 -5.92
N PRO A 40 -9.10 -6.78 -6.58
CA PRO A 40 -9.46 -6.07 -7.80
C PRO A 40 -9.63 -7.00 -8.98
N LYS A 41 -10.47 -6.61 -9.92
CA LYS A 41 -10.59 -7.29 -11.21
C LYS A 41 -9.46 -6.86 -12.15
N ASP A 42 -9.14 -5.58 -12.12
CA ASP A 42 -8.07 -5.00 -12.93
C ASP A 42 -7.69 -3.66 -12.29
N SER A 43 -6.70 -2.97 -12.86
CA SER A 43 -6.20 -1.73 -12.29
C SER A 43 -7.16 -0.55 -12.39
N ARG A 44 -8.26 -0.70 -13.12
CA ARG A 44 -9.28 0.35 -13.25
C ARG A 44 -10.57 -0.01 -12.51
N ASP A 45 -10.51 -1.03 -11.66
CA ASP A 45 -11.71 -1.54 -10.99
C ASP A 45 -12.35 -0.47 -10.11
N GLY A 46 -13.46 0.06 -10.54
CA GLY A 46 -14.22 1.06 -9.80
C GLY A 46 -15.29 0.48 -8.90
N SER A 47 -15.40 -0.85 -8.82
CA SER A 47 -16.43 -1.51 -8.04
C SER A 47 -16.04 -1.71 -6.57
N ILE A 48 -14.77 -1.46 -6.23
CA ILE A 48 -14.27 -1.58 -4.87
C ILE A 48 -13.59 -0.28 -4.46
N PRO A 49 -13.45 -0.03 -3.16
CA PRO A 49 -12.76 1.17 -2.69
C PRO A 49 -11.29 1.16 -3.09
N ARG A 50 -10.71 2.35 -3.13
CA ARG A 50 -9.31 2.53 -3.47
C ARG A 50 -8.73 3.68 -2.67
N TRP A 51 -7.40 3.76 -2.67
CA TRP A 51 -6.67 4.93 -2.22
C TRP A 51 -6.01 5.59 -3.42
N THR A 52 -6.10 6.92 -3.49
CA THR A 52 -5.30 7.69 -4.43
C THR A 52 -4.74 8.93 -3.75
N SER A 53 -3.67 9.47 -4.29
CA SER A 53 -3.10 10.73 -3.83
C SER A 53 -3.64 11.92 -4.63
N TRP A 54 -4.76 11.77 -5.32
CA TRP A 54 -5.40 12.83 -6.08
C TRP A 54 -5.68 14.03 -5.15
N SER A 55 -5.34 15.27 -5.49
CA SER A 55 -4.77 15.69 -6.76
C SER A 55 -3.33 16.20 -6.60
N GLN A 56 -2.53 15.52 -5.79
CA GLN A 56 -1.14 15.90 -5.52
C GLN A 56 -0.24 15.41 -6.64
N LYS A 57 -0.33 16.04 -7.82
CA LYS A 57 0.42 15.62 -9.01
C LYS A 57 1.91 15.73 -8.77
N GLY A 58 2.64 14.68 -9.08
CA GLY A 58 4.09 14.65 -8.97
C GLY A 58 4.65 14.64 -7.56
N VAL A 59 3.79 14.68 -6.55
CA VAL A 59 4.22 14.77 -5.15
C VAL A 59 4.48 13.38 -4.60
N LYS A 60 5.71 13.16 -4.13
CA LYS A 60 6.12 11.88 -3.54
C LYS A 60 5.19 11.51 -2.39
N GLN A 61 4.84 10.23 -2.32
CA GLN A 61 3.93 9.72 -1.31
C GLN A 61 4.61 8.65 -0.46
N GLN A 62 4.32 8.68 0.85
CA GLN A 62 4.68 7.59 1.74
C GLN A 62 3.40 6.94 2.23
N VAL A 63 3.34 5.61 2.15
CA VAL A 63 2.21 4.84 2.67
C VAL A 63 2.78 3.91 3.73
N GLU A 64 2.35 4.09 4.98
CA GLU A 64 2.81 3.28 6.10
C GLU A 64 1.73 2.29 6.49
N ILE A 65 2.11 1.04 6.61
CA ILE A 65 1.20 -0.05 6.95
C ILE A 65 1.70 -0.66 8.26
N LYS A 66 0.92 -0.44 9.32
CA LYS A 66 1.27 -0.96 10.63
C LYS A 66 0.64 -2.33 10.81
N LEU A 67 1.44 -3.28 11.26
CA LEU A 67 0.98 -4.64 11.51
C LEU A 67 0.48 -4.77 12.94
N LYS A 68 -0.38 -5.76 13.17
CA LYS A 68 -0.94 -6.00 14.50
C LYS A 68 0.13 -6.39 15.50
N LYS A 69 1.18 -7.07 15.01
CA LYS A 69 2.33 -7.45 15.82
C LYS A 69 3.53 -7.66 14.90
N GLU A 70 4.71 -7.66 15.49
CA GLU A 70 5.90 -7.98 14.72
C GLU A 70 5.82 -9.40 14.20
N GLN A 71 6.22 -9.61 12.96
CA GLN A 71 6.12 -10.91 12.31
C GLN A 71 7.19 -11.05 11.23
N PRO A 72 7.51 -12.30 10.84
CA PRO A 72 8.36 -12.51 9.67
C PRO A 72 7.66 -12.00 8.42
N ILE A 73 8.42 -11.43 7.51
CA ILE A 73 7.87 -10.95 6.23
C ILE A 73 8.44 -11.83 5.13
N GLU A 74 7.56 -12.55 4.43
CA GLU A 74 7.95 -13.39 3.30
C GLU A 74 7.73 -12.69 1.97
N SER A 75 6.69 -11.87 1.87
CA SER A 75 6.41 -11.15 0.64
C SER A 75 5.53 -9.95 0.89
N VAL A 76 5.61 -8.98 0.00
CA VAL A 76 4.70 -7.84 -0.06
C VAL A 76 4.27 -7.71 -1.51
N SER A 77 2.95 -7.56 -1.74
CA SER A 77 2.40 -7.44 -3.08
C SER A 77 1.55 -6.19 -3.16
N VAL A 78 1.69 -5.44 -4.26
CA VAL A 78 0.94 -4.21 -4.48
C VAL A 78 0.17 -4.30 -5.78
N TYR A 79 -1.12 -3.97 -5.72
CA TYR A 79 -1.98 -3.89 -6.88
C TYR A 79 -2.27 -2.42 -7.14
N TRP A 80 -1.68 -1.87 -8.19
CA TRP A 80 -1.77 -0.45 -8.49
C TRP A 80 -3.11 -0.09 -9.12
N TYR A 81 -3.64 1.07 -8.74
CA TYR A 81 -4.80 1.65 -9.40
C TYR A 81 -4.31 2.60 -10.49
N ASP A 82 -4.89 2.49 -11.69
CA ASP A 82 -4.51 3.30 -12.85
C ASP A 82 -5.76 3.54 -13.67
N ASP A 83 -6.28 4.77 -13.64
CA ASP A 83 -7.45 5.12 -14.44
C ASP A 83 -7.05 5.67 -15.80
N LYS A 84 -5.76 5.66 -16.09
CA LYS A 84 -5.17 6.18 -17.35
C LYS A 84 -5.46 7.67 -17.57
N GLY A 85 -5.82 8.35 -16.49
CA GLY A 85 -6.06 9.79 -16.50
C GLY A 85 -5.19 10.45 -15.47
N GLY A 86 -5.82 11.02 -14.43
CA GLY A 86 -5.10 11.71 -13.38
C GLY A 86 -4.34 10.78 -12.42
N VAL A 87 -4.75 9.52 -12.34
CA VAL A 87 -4.09 8.53 -11.49
C VAL A 87 -3.46 7.48 -12.40
N GLN A 88 -2.14 7.31 -12.29
CA GLN A 88 -1.39 6.42 -13.17
C GLN A 88 -0.39 5.61 -12.37
N LEU A 89 0.15 4.58 -13.02
CA LEU A 89 1.23 3.80 -12.44
C LEU A 89 2.37 4.74 -12.04
N PRO A 90 3.06 4.48 -10.92
CA PRO A 90 4.15 5.37 -10.52
C PRO A 90 5.36 5.24 -11.44
N VAL A 91 6.25 6.22 -11.34
CA VAL A 91 7.56 6.13 -12.00
C VAL A 91 8.38 5.04 -11.34
N SER A 92 8.35 5.01 -10.00
CA SER A 92 9.12 4.06 -9.23
C SER A 92 8.58 4.03 -7.81
N TRP A 93 8.96 2.99 -7.07
CA TRP A 93 8.66 2.90 -5.64
C TRP A 93 9.67 1.98 -4.99
N GLU A 94 9.79 2.12 -3.68
CA GLU A 94 10.64 1.26 -2.89
C GLU A 94 10.06 1.20 -1.49
N MET A 95 10.58 0.28 -0.67
CA MET A 95 10.03 0.08 0.67
C MET A 95 11.10 0.14 1.74
N GLU A 96 10.62 0.37 2.95
CA GLU A 96 11.38 0.22 4.18
C GLU A 96 10.55 -0.64 5.12
N TYR A 97 11.23 -1.31 6.06
CA TYR A 97 10.53 -2.05 7.11
C TYR A 97 10.99 -1.54 8.47
N HIS A 98 10.11 -1.67 9.45
CA HIS A 98 10.34 -1.17 10.80
C HIS A 98 10.51 -2.35 11.76
N THR A 99 11.60 -2.32 12.54
CA THR A 99 11.84 -3.29 13.58
C THR A 99 12.77 -2.67 14.63
N ASN A 100 12.61 -3.06 15.88
CA ASN A 100 13.43 -2.55 16.97
C ASN A 100 13.45 -1.02 17.03
N GLY A 101 12.31 -0.40 16.71
CA GLY A 101 12.17 1.05 16.77
C GLY A 101 12.82 1.82 15.64
N GLN A 102 13.28 1.14 14.58
CA GLN A 102 14.00 1.80 13.49
C GLN A 102 13.52 1.34 12.13
N TRP A 103 13.63 2.24 11.15
CA TRP A 103 13.34 1.92 9.75
C TRP A 103 14.60 1.45 9.06
N HIS A 104 14.47 0.40 8.24
CA HIS A 104 15.56 -0.19 7.47
C HIS A 104 15.15 -0.33 6.02
N PRO A 105 16.10 -0.20 5.07
CA PRO A 105 15.78 -0.45 3.67
C PRO A 105 15.30 -1.88 3.47
N PHE A 106 14.24 -2.06 2.68
CA PHE A 106 13.74 -3.38 2.32
C PHE A 106 14.54 -3.85 1.10
N LYS A 107 15.57 -4.62 1.34
CA LYS A 107 16.42 -5.12 0.25
C LYS A 107 15.74 -6.28 -0.43
N LEU A 108 15.66 -6.23 -1.75
CA LEU A 108 14.94 -7.22 -2.52
C LEU A 108 15.80 -8.45 -2.82
N TYR A 109 15.12 -9.57 -2.91
CA TYR A 109 15.71 -10.79 -3.46
C TYR A 109 16.30 -10.47 -4.84
N VAL A 110 17.40 -11.13 -5.20
CA VAL A 110 18.25 -10.72 -6.33
C VAL A 110 17.51 -10.66 -7.67
N THR A 111 16.48 -11.49 -7.87
CA THR A 111 15.74 -11.49 -9.14
C THR A 111 14.47 -10.66 -9.10
N ASP A 112 14.16 -10.03 -7.96
CA ASP A 112 12.96 -9.21 -7.83
C ASP A 112 13.24 -7.77 -8.23
N ASN A 113 12.16 -7.05 -8.52
CA ASN A 113 12.19 -5.60 -8.66
C ASN A 113 10.87 -5.04 -8.15
N TYR A 114 10.87 -3.76 -7.88
CA TYR A 114 9.65 -3.05 -7.47
C TYR A 114 8.78 -2.82 -8.70
N GLY A 115 7.88 -3.77 -8.97
CA GLY A 115 7.11 -3.80 -10.21
C GLY A 115 6.03 -2.74 -10.29
N ILE A 116 5.78 -2.30 -11.52
CA ILE A 116 4.73 -1.34 -11.82
C ILE A 116 3.85 -1.86 -12.97
N GLN A 117 3.54 -3.15 -12.92
CA GLN A 117 2.69 -3.77 -13.95
C GLN A 117 1.22 -3.58 -13.60
N PRO A 118 0.40 -3.18 -14.58
CA PRO A 118 -1.04 -3.07 -14.33
C PRO A 118 -1.71 -4.43 -14.27
N ASP A 119 -2.90 -4.46 -13.71
CA ASP A 119 -3.82 -5.60 -13.76
C ASP A 119 -3.29 -6.84 -13.08
N GLN A 120 -2.42 -6.66 -12.09
CA GLN A 120 -1.87 -7.78 -11.34
C GLN A 120 -1.20 -7.29 -10.07
N PHE A 121 -1.00 -8.21 -9.13
CA PHE A 121 -0.16 -7.93 -7.98
C PHE A 121 1.30 -7.90 -8.41
N ASN A 122 2.03 -6.93 -7.87
CA ASN A 122 3.47 -6.81 -8.06
C ASN A 122 4.11 -7.26 -6.75
N MET A 123 4.65 -8.48 -6.74
CA MET A 123 5.14 -9.13 -5.54
C MET A 123 6.65 -8.99 -5.42
N VAL A 124 7.12 -8.71 -4.21
CA VAL A 124 8.54 -8.67 -3.90
C VAL A 124 8.81 -9.49 -2.64
N HIS A 125 10.03 -9.98 -2.55
CA HIS A 125 10.51 -10.78 -1.43
C HIS A 125 11.75 -10.14 -0.85
N PRO A 126 11.95 -10.22 0.48
CA PRO A 126 13.19 -9.72 1.06
C PRO A 126 14.37 -10.62 0.68
N ALA A 127 15.56 -10.02 0.56
CA ALA A 127 16.77 -10.74 0.21
C ALA A 127 17.15 -11.75 1.31
N GLU A 128 16.84 -11.41 2.55
CA GLU A 128 17.13 -12.23 3.73
C GLU A 128 15.95 -12.20 4.66
N PRO A 129 15.82 -13.18 5.57
CA PRO A 129 14.71 -13.17 6.52
C PRO A 129 14.69 -11.88 7.34
N ILE A 130 13.53 -11.26 7.43
CA ILE A 130 13.34 -10.07 8.23
C ILE A 130 12.09 -10.22 9.11
N GLN A 131 12.10 -9.48 10.22
CA GLN A 131 10.95 -9.32 11.09
C GLN A 131 10.53 -7.87 11.00
N ALA A 132 9.24 -7.60 11.00
CA ALA A 132 8.78 -6.21 10.92
C ALA A 132 7.46 -6.04 11.65
N ASP A 133 7.26 -4.85 12.23
CA ASP A 133 5.97 -4.46 12.77
C ASP A 133 5.32 -3.37 11.92
N ALA A 134 6.01 -2.91 10.87
CA ALA A 134 5.44 -1.97 9.91
C ALA A 134 6.24 -2.00 8.61
N ILE A 135 5.56 -1.66 7.53
CA ILE A 135 6.14 -1.52 6.19
C ILE A 135 5.80 -0.13 5.69
N ARG A 136 6.74 0.51 5.01
CA ARG A 136 6.52 1.82 4.42
C ARG A 136 6.85 1.77 2.94
N LEU A 137 5.90 2.20 2.11
CA LEU A 137 6.08 2.35 0.67
C LEU A 137 6.42 3.80 0.38
N ASN A 138 7.52 4.02 -0.34
CA ASN A 138 7.91 5.34 -0.82
C ASN A 138 7.67 5.36 -2.32
N ILE A 139 6.75 6.20 -2.78
CA ILE A 139 6.22 6.14 -4.14
C ILE A 139 6.47 7.46 -4.85
N GLN A 140 7.05 7.39 -6.06
CA GLN A 140 7.28 8.56 -6.88
C GLN A 140 6.28 8.59 -8.05
N PRO A 141 5.29 9.51 -8.02
CA PRO A 141 4.37 9.66 -9.13
C PRO A 141 5.03 10.26 -10.35
N LYS A 142 4.43 10.06 -11.51
CA LYS A 142 4.79 10.81 -12.70
C LYS A 142 4.51 12.31 -12.47
N LYS A 143 5.24 13.15 -13.18
CA LYS A 143 5.21 14.59 -12.94
C LYS A 143 3.80 15.17 -12.99
N GLU A 144 2.98 14.75 -13.96
CA GLU A 144 1.65 15.29 -14.15
C GLU A 144 0.53 14.36 -13.69
N ALA A 145 0.87 13.39 -12.83
CA ALA A 145 -0.11 12.41 -12.38
C ALA A 145 0.01 12.18 -10.89
N THR A 146 -0.97 11.48 -10.36
CA THR A 146 -0.98 10.98 -8.99
C THR A 146 -0.90 9.47 -9.03
N VAL A 147 -0.86 8.82 -7.86
CA VAL A 147 -0.79 7.37 -7.77
C VAL A 147 -1.96 6.85 -6.97
N GLY A 148 -2.25 5.57 -7.15
CA GLY A 148 -3.30 4.91 -6.41
C GLY A 148 -3.02 3.44 -6.21
N ILE A 149 -3.61 2.88 -5.17
CA ILE A 149 -3.44 1.48 -4.80
C ILE A 149 -4.82 0.89 -4.52
N LEU A 150 -5.06 -0.31 -5.08
CA LEU A 150 -6.29 -1.05 -4.82
C LEU A 150 -6.13 -2.03 -3.67
N GLU A 151 -4.96 -2.67 -3.56
CA GLU A 151 -4.73 -3.62 -2.49
C GLU A 151 -3.24 -3.83 -2.24
N VAL A 152 -2.86 -4.03 -0.99
CA VAL A 152 -1.52 -4.46 -0.59
C VAL A 152 -1.69 -5.70 0.29
N THR A 153 -0.92 -6.74 0.01
CA THR A 153 -0.90 -7.92 0.86
C THR A 153 0.51 -8.08 1.44
N ILE A 154 0.57 -8.44 2.71
CA ILE A 154 1.82 -8.68 3.42
C ILE A 154 1.75 -10.07 4.02
N GLU A 155 2.65 -10.95 3.60
CA GLU A 155 2.69 -12.33 4.10
C GLU A 155 4.01 -12.66 4.74
#